data_6f40cc42ec41b81fc0ebb43c0750562e
#
_entry.id   6f40cc42ec41b81fc0ebb43c0750562e
#
_cell.length_a   1.000
_cell.length_b   1.000
_cell.length_c   1.000
_cell.angle_alpha   90.00
_cell.angle_beta   90.00
_cell.angle_gamma   90.00
#
_symmetry.space_group_name_H-M   'P 1'
#
loop_
_entity.id
_entity.type
_entity.pdbx_description
1 polymer ?
#
loop_
_entity_poly.entity_id
_entity_poly.type
_entity_poly.pdbx_seq_one_letter_code
_entity_poly.pdbx_strand_id
1 'polypeptide(L)'
;MKDKVLSLRSHLMERLLTSLFMLWLASSIVGYFATLNYANQPYDLVLLERARMVAERMKLGSGQERLDINLNLPDGNDPGISDKVVYTVSDSNGEKIVGNANLSRPLSFRKGKVGPLFSNGERNGEKTRIVSLVYPGPPGGKLLQLHLAETIHQRQALIRGIFAYIVIPQLLLILIATIVVWYGLQQGLMPLERLRREVAARKRDDLSRLDETRAPAEVHPLIDAVNDLLERLKQAMQAQKRFIADASHQLRTPLAGLKTQAELALREDDLERKQRTLEQLLISARRSAHLANQLLALARNEPEGQGDKAFVELDLNQLAQECTAYWVPMALEKNIDLGFEGIPIQVSVRGDATSLGEMLGNLIDNAIRYTPPGGHVTVIVSNSPDGAMLCVEDDGPGIDPQHRERVFERFYRILGSGQSGSGLGLAIVAEVAKRHGATITLNQGHGGIGTLFSIRFPIHGKIQNEVSAVAESAQLAS
;
A
#
# COMPACT_ATOMS: atom_id res chain seq x y z
N MET A 1 24.52 -5.60 -8.63
CA MET A 1 23.99 -6.58 -7.66
C MET A 1 22.47 -6.53 -7.80
N LYS A 2 21.85 -7.59 -8.35
CA LYS A 2 20.39 -7.69 -8.42
C LYS A 2 19.89 -8.00 -7.01
N ASP A 3 19.23 -7.06 -6.37
CA ASP A 3 18.46 -7.32 -5.17
C ASP A 3 17.48 -8.46 -5.49
N LYS A 4 17.75 -9.63 -4.93
CA LYS A 4 16.78 -10.72 -4.92
C LYS A 4 15.59 -10.21 -4.11
N VAL A 5 14.52 -9.78 -4.79
CA VAL A 5 13.23 -9.54 -4.16
C VAL A 5 12.82 -10.86 -3.52
N LEU A 6 13.12 -10.99 -2.22
CA LEU A 6 12.72 -12.13 -1.41
C LEU A 6 11.20 -12.23 -1.49
N SER A 7 10.68 -13.38 -1.86
CA SER A 7 9.23 -13.58 -1.89
C SER A 7 8.65 -13.32 -0.49
N LEU A 8 7.47 -12.75 -0.39
CA LEU A 8 6.76 -12.51 0.88
C LEU A 8 6.77 -13.77 1.78
N ARG A 9 6.67 -14.93 1.14
CA ARG A 9 6.75 -16.24 1.78
C ARG A 9 8.09 -16.51 2.45
N SER A 10 9.22 -16.23 1.77
CA SER A 10 10.55 -16.43 2.35
C SER A 10 10.80 -15.49 3.52
N HIS A 11 10.33 -14.25 3.41
CA HIS A 11 10.49 -13.25 4.47
C HIS A 11 9.67 -13.56 5.73
N LEU A 12 8.43 -14.01 5.57
CA LEU A 12 7.60 -14.47 6.70
C LEU A 12 8.18 -15.71 7.36
N MET A 13 8.63 -16.68 6.55
CA MET A 13 9.23 -17.91 7.05
C MET A 13 10.52 -17.63 7.83
N GLU A 14 11.38 -16.77 7.32
CA GLU A 14 12.62 -16.35 7.98
C GLU A 14 12.35 -15.70 9.34
N ARG A 15 11.39 -14.76 9.41
CA ARG A 15 11.03 -14.11 10.68
C ARG A 15 10.44 -15.08 11.70
N LEU A 16 9.57 -15.99 11.27
CA LEU A 16 8.96 -16.97 12.16
C LEU A 16 9.99 -17.98 12.65
N LEU A 17 10.87 -18.48 11.77
CA LEU A 17 11.92 -19.41 12.16
C LEU A 17 12.96 -18.75 13.08
N THR A 18 13.36 -17.52 12.84
CA THR A 18 14.29 -16.80 13.72
C THR A 18 13.70 -16.56 15.11
N SER A 19 12.43 -16.16 15.21
CA SER A 19 11.79 -15.97 16.51
C SER A 19 11.62 -17.30 17.28
N LEU A 20 11.26 -18.37 16.58
CA LEU A 20 11.13 -19.71 17.17
C LEU A 20 12.49 -20.25 17.66
N PHE A 21 13.54 -20.03 16.86
CA PHE A 21 14.90 -20.40 17.23
C PHE A 21 15.40 -19.64 18.45
N MET A 22 15.16 -18.34 18.54
CA MET A 22 15.53 -17.52 19.70
C MET A 22 14.81 -17.96 20.97
N LEU A 23 13.52 -18.27 20.86
CA LEU A 23 12.72 -18.78 21.98
C LEU A 23 13.24 -20.14 22.45
N TRP A 24 13.56 -21.03 21.52
CA TRP A 24 14.15 -22.33 21.79
C TRP A 24 15.51 -22.20 22.47
N LEU A 25 16.38 -21.33 21.98
CA LEU A 25 17.71 -21.09 22.53
C LEU A 25 17.61 -20.60 23.99
N ALA A 26 16.75 -19.62 24.22
CA ALA A 26 16.49 -19.10 25.56
C ALA A 26 15.95 -20.20 26.51
N SER A 27 14.97 -20.98 26.07
CA SER A 27 14.41 -22.10 26.84
C SER A 27 15.46 -23.17 27.13
N SER A 28 16.31 -23.51 26.15
CA SER A 28 17.37 -24.49 26.32
C SER A 28 18.45 -24.04 27.31
N ILE A 29 18.80 -22.75 27.28
CA ILE A 29 19.76 -22.16 28.23
C ILE A 29 19.18 -22.22 29.64
N VAL A 30 17.93 -21.80 29.84
CA VAL A 30 17.26 -21.86 31.15
C VAL A 30 17.17 -23.30 31.64
N GLY A 31 16.77 -24.23 30.77
CA GLY A 31 16.67 -25.65 31.07
C GLY A 31 18.04 -26.26 31.50
N TYR A 32 19.11 -25.87 30.81
CA TYR A 32 20.47 -26.29 31.17
C TYR A 32 20.87 -25.83 32.59
N PHE A 33 20.69 -24.54 32.89
CA PHE A 33 21.01 -23.99 34.21
C PHE A 33 20.12 -24.58 35.32
N ALA A 34 18.83 -24.77 35.05
CA ALA A 34 17.92 -25.44 35.97
C ALA A 34 18.33 -26.87 36.24
N THR A 35 18.72 -27.65 35.24
CA THR A 35 19.19 -29.01 35.35
C THR A 35 20.49 -29.10 36.17
N LEU A 36 21.42 -28.18 35.93
CA LEU A 36 22.67 -28.11 36.72
C LEU A 36 22.40 -27.84 38.21
N ASN A 37 21.50 -26.88 38.48
CA ASN A 37 21.20 -26.51 39.83
C ASN A 37 20.44 -27.64 40.60
N TYR A 38 19.49 -28.27 39.91
CA TYR A 38 18.69 -29.34 40.47
C TYR A 38 19.49 -30.62 40.69
N ALA A 39 20.40 -31.00 39.79
CA ALA A 39 21.25 -32.17 39.90
C ALA A 39 22.35 -31.99 40.93
N ASN A 40 22.79 -30.78 41.23
CA ASN A 40 23.90 -30.54 42.14
C ASN A 40 23.54 -30.73 43.62
N GLN A 41 22.32 -30.33 44.05
CA GLN A 41 21.93 -30.32 45.47
C GLN A 41 21.90 -31.70 46.15
N PRO A 42 21.28 -32.76 45.56
CA PRO A 42 21.23 -34.08 46.20
C PRO A 42 22.64 -34.70 46.34
N TYR A 43 23.46 -34.56 45.31
CA TYR A 43 24.84 -35.14 45.36
C TYR A 43 25.71 -34.42 46.37
N ASP A 44 25.61 -33.10 46.53
CA ASP A 44 26.36 -32.35 47.52
C ASP A 44 25.92 -32.72 48.96
N LEU A 45 24.61 -33.02 49.19
CA LEU A 45 24.12 -33.52 50.47
C LEU A 45 24.63 -34.90 50.81
N VAL A 46 24.57 -35.83 49.85
CA VAL A 46 25.12 -37.20 50.04
C VAL A 46 26.60 -37.16 50.33
N LEU A 47 27.38 -36.36 49.60
CA LEU A 47 28.80 -36.17 49.79
C LEU A 47 29.08 -35.60 51.18
N LEU A 48 28.27 -34.65 51.66
CA LEU A 48 28.38 -34.08 53.01
C LEU A 48 28.09 -35.12 54.11
N GLU A 49 27.07 -35.96 53.94
CA GLU A 49 26.75 -37.02 54.92
C GLU A 49 27.86 -38.08 55.00
N ARG A 50 28.39 -38.47 53.82
CA ARG A 50 29.56 -39.35 53.77
C ARG A 50 30.77 -38.75 54.53
N ALA A 51 31.03 -37.46 54.28
CA ALA A 51 32.13 -36.77 54.99
C ALA A 51 31.92 -36.69 56.50
N ARG A 52 30.66 -36.46 56.95
CA ARG A 52 30.32 -36.49 58.39
C ARG A 52 30.51 -37.86 59.01
N MET A 53 30.07 -38.93 58.31
CA MET A 53 30.30 -40.31 58.82
C MET A 53 31.78 -40.63 58.97
N VAL A 54 32.62 -40.21 57.97
CA VAL A 54 34.08 -40.38 58.09
C VAL A 54 34.64 -39.59 59.26
N ALA A 55 34.24 -38.35 59.45
CA ALA A 55 34.67 -37.49 60.54
C ALA A 55 34.28 -38.09 61.93
N GLU A 56 33.08 -38.65 62.09
CA GLU A 56 32.62 -39.28 63.34
C GLU A 56 33.36 -40.58 63.63
N ARG A 57 33.58 -41.44 62.64
CA ARG A 57 34.41 -42.65 62.82
C ARG A 57 35.83 -42.31 63.29
N MET A 58 36.39 -41.22 62.73
CA MET A 58 37.72 -40.75 63.18
C MET A 58 37.74 -40.20 64.60
N LYS A 59 36.62 -39.71 65.12
CA LYS A 59 36.49 -39.29 66.55
C LYS A 59 36.44 -40.47 67.50
N LEU A 60 35.82 -41.58 67.11
CA LEU A 60 35.52 -42.73 67.94
C LEU A 60 36.65 -43.78 67.96
N GLY A 61 37.55 -43.82 66.97
CA GLY A 61 38.68 -44.78 66.87
C GLY A 61 39.77 -44.43 67.86
N SER A 62 40.33 -45.41 68.51
CA SER A 62 41.53 -45.31 69.39
C SER A 62 42.77 -45.82 68.74
N GLY A 63 43.86 -45.00 68.69
CA GLY A 63 45.21 -45.44 68.28
C GLY A 63 45.38 -45.76 66.77
N GLN A 64 45.92 -46.89 66.46
CA GLN A 64 46.29 -47.35 65.11
C GLN A 64 45.09 -47.60 64.20
N GLU A 65 43.92 -47.94 64.75
CA GLU A 65 42.63 -48.06 63.97
C GLU A 65 42.19 -46.77 63.32
N ARG A 66 42.66 -45.63 63.81
CA ARG A 66 42.37 -44.32 63.16
C ARG A 66 43.11 -44.16 61.82
N LEU A 67 44.16 -44.90 61.62
CA LEU A 67 45.02 -44.75 60.43
C LEU A 67 44.61 -45.69 59.30
N ASP A 68 43.99 -46.87 59.64
CA ASP A 68 43.58 -47.89 58.66
C ASP A 68 42.01 -47.87 58.45
N ILE A 69 41.42 -46.71 58.20
CA ILE A 69 40.05 -46.66 57.78
C ILE A 69 40.02 -47.17 56.36
N ASN A 70 39.84 -48.47 56.20
CA ASN A 70 39.45 -49.06 54.93
C ASN A 70 37.95 -48.66 54.71
N LEU A 71 37.77 -47.53 54.09
CA LEU A 71 36.43 -47.04 53.70
C LEU A 71 35.95 -47.93 52.56
N ASN A 72 35.46 -49.14 52.92
CA ASN A 72 34.51 -49.86 52.05
C ASN A 72 33.22 -49.07 52.06
N LEU A 73 33.27 -47.89 51.40
CA LEU A 73 32.08 -47.22 50.97
C LEU A 73 31.44 -48.16 49.95
N PRO A 74 30.14 -48.46 50.04
CA PRO A 74 29.48 -49.34 49.09
C PRO A 74 29.73 -48.78 47.70
N ASP A 75 30.60 -49.53 46.96
CA ASP A 75 30.69 -49.30 45.53
C ASP A 75 29.30 -49.55 44.97
N GLY A 76 28.69 -48.51 44.38
CA GLY A 76 27.46 -48.70 43.64
C GLY A 76 27.68 -49.79 42.63
N ASN A 77 26.84 -50.82 42.65
CA ASN A 77 26.99 -52.12 42.02
C ASN A 77 26.90 -52.10 40.49
N ASP A 78 27.49 -51.10 39.82
CA ASP A 78 27.55 -51.04 38.36
C ASP A 78 29.03 -51.03 37.88
N PRO A 79 29.51 -52.10 37.25
CA PRO A 79 30.95 -52.29 36.97
C PRO A 79 31.52 -51.34 35.92
N GLY A 80 30.80 -50.26 35.52
CA GLY A 80 31.26 -49.33 34.52
C GLY A 80 31.26 -47.85 34.88
N ILE A 81 30.52 -47.42 35.93
CA ILE A 81 30.27 -46.00 36.19
C ILE A 81 30.27 -45.69 37.71
N SER A 82 31.14 -46.38 38.50
CA SER A 82 31.26 -46.09 39.91
C SER A 82 32.12 -44.85 40.15
N ASP A 83 31.56 -43.85 40.81
CA ASP A 83 32.33 -42.67 41.22
C ASP A 83 33.31 -43.05 42.34
N LYS A 84 34.57 -42.71 42.14
CA LYS A 84 35.65 -43.00 43.09
C LYS A 84 35.66 -41.98 44.21
N VAL A 85 35.57 -42.45 45.45
CA VAL A 85 35.65 -41.60 46.63
C VAL A 85 37.03 -41.67 47.25
N VAL A 86 37.62 -40.53 47.51
CA VAL A 86 38.96 -40.40 48.13
C VAL A 86 38.90 -39.33 49.21
N TYR A 87 39.72 -39.50 50.21
CA TYR A 87 39.79 -38.56 51.33
C TYR A 87 41.22 -38.18 51.72
N THR A 88 41.34 -37.02 52.36
CA THR A 88 42.60 -36.53 52.95
C THR A 88 42.25 -35.82 54.24
N VAL A 89 42.94 -36.16 55.31
CA VAL A 89 42.91 -35.45 56.58
C VAL A 89 44.22 -34.69 56.73
N SER A 90 44.08 -33.41 57.01
CA SER A 90 45.21 -32.53 57.26
C SER A 90 45.08 -31.80 58.61
N ASP A 91 46.20 -31.35 59.12
CA ASP A 91 46.18 -30.48 60.28
C ASP A 91 45.83 -29.03 59.93
N SER A 92 45.78 -28.14 60.92
CA SER A 92 45.53 -26.72 60.74
C SER A 92 46.51 -25.99 59.84
N ASN A 93 47.71 -26.56 59.59
CA ASN A 93 48.75 -26.02 58.75
C ASN A 93 48.69 -26.58 57.32
N GLY A 94 47.79 -27.53 57.05
CA GLY A 94 47.66 -28.18 55.76
C GLY A 94 48.58 -29.38 55.56
N GLU A 95 49.27 -29.83 56.59
CA GLU A 95 50.07 -31.06 56.53
C GLU A 95 49.17 -32.30 56.54
N LYS A 96 49.35 -33.21 55.57
CA LYS A 96 48.61 -34.45 55.46
C LYS A 96 48.92 -35.37 56.61
N ILE A 97 47.91 -35.76 57.37
CA ILE A 97 48.03 -36.72 58.48
C ILE A 97 47.76 -38.15 57.97
N VAL A 98 46.59 -38.30 57.31
CA VAL A 98 46.10 -39.59 56.82
C VAL A 98 45.32 -39.37 55.53
N GLY A 99 45.21 -40.36 54.68
CA GLY A 99 44.37 -40.33 53.47
C GLY A 99 44.99 -41.06 52.29
N ASN A 100 44.14 -41.46 51.39
CA ASN A 100 44.47 -42.19 50.18
C ASN A 100 44.76 -41.28 48.93
N ALA A 101 44.71 -39.97 49.14
CA ALA A 101 44.93 -39.03 48.08
C ALA A 101 45.75 -37.81 48.52
N ASN A 102 46.43 -37.15 47.56
CA ASN A 102 46.88 -35.78 47.68
C ASN A 102 45.88 -34.93 46.96
N LEU A 103 44.95 -34.36 47.69
CA LEU A 103 44.02 -33.40 47.11
C LEU A 103 44.71 -32.04 47.07
N SER A 104 44.90 -31.48 45.89
CA SER A 104 45.44 -30.14 45.74
C SER A 104 44.66 -29.19 46.65
N ARG A 105 45.36 -28.36 47.38
CA ARG A 105 44.80 -27.50 48.45
C ARG A 105 43.47 -26.93 48.07
N PRO A 106 42.38 -27.27 48.80
CA PRO A 106 41.13 -26.49 48.71
C PRO A 106 41.43 -25.09 49.22
N LEU A 107 40.75 -24.12 48.61
CA LEU A 107 40.78 -22.70 48.98
C LEU A 107 40.93 -22.52 50.47
N SER A 108 41.94 -21.78 50.88
CA SER A 108 42.23 -21.46 52.27
C SER A 108 40.96 -21.12 53.06
N PHE A 109 40.73 -21.85 54.14
CA PHE A 109 39.65 -21.50 55.11
C PHE A 109 39.82 -20.04 55.55
N ARG A 110 38.97 -19.18 55.07
CA ARG A 110 38.87 -17.82 55.60
C ARG A 110 38.49 -17.97 57.08
N LYS A 111 39.38 -17.55 57.96
CA LYS A 111 39.16 -17.56 59.42
C LYS A 111 37.75 -17.03 59.72
N GLY A 112 36.85 -17.89 60.27
CA GLY A 112 35.54 -17.50 60.77
C GLY A 112 34.31 -18.21 60.23
N LYS A 113 34.36 -19.04 59.14
CA LYS A 113 33.21 -19.84 58.70
C LYS A 113 33.36 -21.31 59.11
N VAL A 114 32.69 -21.71 60.18
CA VAL A 114 32.53 -23.09 60.62
C VAL A 114 31.37 -23.74 59.84
N GLY A 115 31.58 -24.13 58.58
CA GLY A 115 30.56 -24.79 57.77
C GLY A 115 31.17 -25.64 56.65
N PRO A 116 30.43 -26.57 56.06
CA PRO A 116 30.91 -27.37 54.94
C PRO A 116 31.18 -26.49 53.76
N LEU A 117 32.36 -26.63 53.16
CA LEU A 117 32.78 -25.93 51.94
C LEU A 117 32.84 -26.91 50.78
N PHE A 118 32.07 -26.60 49.72
CA PHE A 118 32.08 -27.37 48.50
C PHE A 118 32.95 -26.68 47.45
N SER A 119 33.84 -27.43 46.82
CA SER A 119 34.69 -26.95 45.74
C SER A 119 34.78 -27.99 44.61
N ASN A 120 35.09 -27.52 43.41
CA ASN A 120 35.38 -28.40 42.28
C ASN A 120 36.90 -28.55 42.17
N GLY A 121 37.38 -29.76 41.91
CA GLY A 121 38.76 -30.08 41.72
C GLY A 121 38.93 -31.00 40.53
N GLU A 122 40.20 -31.30 40.22
CA GLU A 122 40.60 -32.26 39.20
C GLU A 122 41.64 -33.21 39.80
N ARG A 123 41.52 -34.50 39.50
CA ARG A 123 42.47 -35.52 39.91
C ARG A 123 42.73 -36.52 38.79
N ASN A 124 43.96 -36.71 38.41
CA ASN A 124 44.37 -37.61 37.33
C ASN A 124 43.58 -37.36 36.01
N GLY A 125 43.22 -36.09 35.69
CA GLY A 125 42.39 -35.73 34.52
C GLY A 125 40.88 -35.94 34.70
N GLU A 126 40.45 -36.48 35.86
CA GLU A 126 39.02 -36.64 36.19
C GLU A 126 38.50 -35.47 37.05
N LYS A 127 37.36 -34.90 36.64
CA LYS A 127 36.71 -33.84 37.43
C LYS A 127 36.14 -34.41 38.72
N THR A 128 36.41 -33.75 39.86
CA THR A 128 35.97 -34.15 41.16
C THR A 128 35.22 -33.07 41.90
N ARG A 129 34.27 -33.46 42.74
CA ARG A 129 33.60 -32.59 43.73
C ARG A 129 34.20 -32.84 45.08
N ILE A 130 34.59 -31.78 45.76
CA ILE A 130 35.28 -31.86 47.07
C ILE A 130 34.43 -31.18 48.13
N VAL A 131 34.16 -31.84 49.24
CA VAL A 131 33.64 -31.25 50.45
C VAL A 131 34.71 -31.16 51.50
N SER A 132 34.86 -30.05 52.14
CA SER A 132 35.84 -29.81 53.23
C SER A 132 35.12 -29.53 54.55
N LEU A 133 35.45 -30.30 55.56
CA LEU A 133 34.90 -30.17 56.91
C LEU A 133 36.01 -29.90 57.92
N VAL A 134 35.73 -29.04 58.89
CA VAL A 134 36.60 -28.84 60.07
C VAL A 134 35.97 -29.54 61.23
N TYR A 135 36.71 -30.34 61.95
CA TYR A 135 36.27 -31.00 63.15
C TYR A 135 37.36 -30.95 64.24
N PRO A 136 36.96 -31.00 65.53
CA PRO A 136 37.88 -30.97 66.63
C PRO A 136 38.74 -32.23 66.64
N GLY A 137 40.05 -32.09 66.81
CA GLY A 137 40.98 -33.19 67.01
C GLY A 137 40.82 -33.83 68.42
N PRO A 138 41.70 -34.77 68.82
CA PRO A 138 41.68 -35.39 70.16
C PRO A 138 41.77 -34.33 71.23
N PRO A 139 41.33 -34.66 72.52
CA PRO A 139 41.41 -33.73 73.61
C PRO A 139 42.81 -33.15 73.79
N GLY A 140 42.90 -31.79 73.71
CA GLY A 140 44.17 -31.05 73.68
C GLY A 140 44.89 -30.94 72.30
N GLY A 141 44.28 -31.46 71.22
CA GLY A 141 44.82 -31.39 69.86
C GLY A 141 44.35 -30.24 69.05
N LYS A 142 45.04 -29.98 67.92
CA LYS A 142 44.67 -28.95 66.92
C LYS A 142 43.40 -29.34 66.15
N LEU A 143 42.71 -28.38 65.54
CA LEU A 143 41.61 -28.60 64.59
C LEU A 143 42.11 -29.41 63.42
N LEU A 144 41.34 -30.41 63.00
CA LEU A 144 41.60 -31.24 61.81
C LEU A 144 40.67 -30.84 60.66
N GLN A 145 41.22 -30.98 59.47
CA GLN A 145 40.49 -30.71 58.21
C GLN A 145 40.32 -32.02 57.45
N LEU A 146 39.09 -32.42 57.19
CA LEU A 146 38.75 -33.54 56.32
C LEU A 146 38.33 -33.00 54.94
N HIS A 147 39.02 -33.44 53.91
CA HIS A 147 38.68 -33.25 52.51
C HIS A 147 38.22 -34.58 51.93
N LEU A 148 36.94 -34.65 51.51
CA LEU A 148 36.41 -35.82 50.81
C LEU A 148 36.12 -35.43 49.38
N ALA A 149 36.69 -36.12 48.43
CA ALA A 149 36.49 -35.88 47.00
C ALA A 149 35.85 -37.09 46.33
N GLU A 150 34.91 -36.85 45.47
CA GLU A 150 34.21 -37.84 44.66
C GLU A 150 34.26 -37.46 43.17
N THR A 151 34.50 -38.42 42.28
CA THR A 151 34.42 -38.16 40.84
C THR A 151 32.96 -37.88 40.43
N ILE A 152 32.75 -37.16 39.34
CA ILE A 152 31.40 -36.68 38.97
C ILE A 152 30.84 -37.36 37.71
N HIS A 153 31.23 -38.61 37.42
CA HIS A 153 30.82 -39.32 36.22
C HIS A 153 29.31 -39.64 36.21
N GLN A 154 28.79 -40.22 37.32
CA GLN A 154 27.35 -40.50 37.45
C GLN A 154 26.51 -39.23 37.36
N ARG A 155 26.96 -38.16 38.00
CA ARG A 155 26.32 -36.85 37.94
C ARG A 155 26.28 -36.28 36.56
N GLN A 156 27.40 -36.38 35.79
CA GLN A 156 27.45 -35.92 34.37
C GLN A 156 26.55 -36.76 33.47
N ALA A 157 26.49 -38.09 33.70
CA ALA A 157 25.59 -38.95 32.96
C ALA A 157 24.12 -38.59 33.19
N LEU A 158 23.76 -38.34 34.45
CA LEU A 158 22.41 -37.92 34.82
C LEU A 158 22.04 -36.55 34.21
N ILE A 159 22.95 -35.58 34.31
CA ILE A 159 22.74 -34.25 33.71
C ILE A 159 22.55 -34.39 32.19
N ARG A 160 23.38 -35.19 31.48
CA ARG A 160 23.23 -35.44 30.04
C ARG A 160 21.90 -36.11 29.71
N GLY A 161 21.48 -37.09 30.53
CA GLY A 161 20.18 -37.75 30.37
C GLY A 161 19.01 -36.79 30.51
N ILE A 162 18.94 -36.03 31.61
CA ILE A 162 17.90 -35.04 31.83
C ILE A 162 17.87 -34.01 30.73
N PHE A 163 19.05 -33.50 30.31
CA PHE A 163 19.11 -32.50 29.24
C PHE A 163 18.63 -33.07 27.91
N ALA A 164 18.96 -34.32 27.58
CA ALA A 164 18.47 -34.99 26.38
C ALA A 164 16.93 -35.15 26.40
N TYR A 165 16.35 -35.52 27.55
CA TYR A 165 14.90 -35.61 27.72
C TYR A 165 14.18 -34.28 27.58
N ILE A 166 14.85 -33.17 27.85
CA ILE A 166 14.28 -31.80 27.63
C ILE A 166 14.46 -31.39 26.17
N VAL A 167 15.65 -31.57 25.59
CA VAL A 167 15.99 -31.02 24.26
C VAL A 167 15.32 -31.80 23.11
N ILE A 168 15.26 -33.14 23.21
CA ILE A 168 14.73 -33.98 22.11
C ILE A 168 13.27 -33.66 21.82
N PRO A 169 12.35 -33.60 22.81
CA PRO A 169 10.94 -33.22 22.55
C PRO A 169 10.80 -31.79 22.02
N GLN A 170 11.63 -30.86 22.48
CA GLN A 170 11.63 -29.49 21.98
C GLN A 170 12.01 -29.41 20.50
N LEU A 171 13.05 -30.14 20.07
CA LEU A 171 13.45 -30.21 18.65
C LEU A 171 12.36 -30.84 17.78
N LEU A 172 11.70 -31.89 18.29
CA LEU A 172 10.56 -32.50 17.59
C LEU A 172 9.40 -31.51 17.43
N LEU A 173 9.09 -30.78 18.47
CA LEU A 173 8.01 -29.77 18.45
C LEU A 173 8.33 -28.65 17.47
N ILE A 174 9.59 -28.17 17.40
CA ILE A 174 10.02 -27.16 16.43
C ILE A 174 9.90 -27.69 15.00
N LEU A 175 10.28 -28.94 14.78
CA LEU A 175 10.16 -29.58 13.46
C LEU A 175 8.68 -29.64 13.02
N ILE A 176 7.79 -30.09 13.91
CA ILE A 176 6.35 -30.14 13.64
C ILE A 176 5.80 -28.73 13.38
N ALA A 177 6.14 -27.76 14.24
CA ALA A 177 5.70 -26.37 14.07
C ALA A 177 6.16 -25.78 12.72
N THR A 178 7.41 -26.07 12.32
CA THR A 178 7.97 -25.62 11.03
C THR A 178 7.18 -26.20 9.86
N ILE A 179 6.83 -27.50 9.92
CA ILE A 179 6.03 -28.17 8.88
C ILE A 179 4.63 -27.58 8.81
N VAL A 180 3.98 -27.35 9.95
CA VAL A 180 2.62 -26.76 10.01
C VAL A 180 2.59 -25.35 9.44
N VAL A 181 3.56 -24.51 9.83
CA VAL A 181 3.70 -23.14 9.32
C VAL A 181 3.97 -23.14 7.83
N TRP A 182 4.87 -24.01 7.36
CA TRP A 182 5.18 -24.13 5.92
C TRP A 182 3.95 -24.51 5.11
N TYR A 183 3.19 -25.49 5.58
CA TYR A 183 1.95 -25.96 4.93
C TYR A 183 0.84 -24.88 4.96
N GLY A 184 0.65 -24.23 6.11
CA GLY A 184 -0.33 -23.13 6.27
C GLY A 184 -0.03 -21.94 5.36
N LEU A 185 1.24 -21.52 5.25
CA LEU A 185 1.66 -20.47 4.32
C LEU A 185 1.45 -20.85 2.85
N GLN A 186 1.66 -22.13 2.50
CA GLN A 186 1.38 -22.60 1.15
C GLN A 186 -0.10 -22.50 0.80
N GLN A 187 -0.96 -22.99 1.68
CA GLN A 187 -2.41 -22.95 1.44
C GLN A 187 -2.97 -21.53 1.46
N GLY A 188 -2.51 -20.69 2.42
CA GLY A 188 -2.99 -19.32 2.56
C GLY A 188 -2.61 -18.41 1.39
N LEU A 189 -1.45 -18.63 0.75
CA LEU A 189 -0.99 -17.82 -0.39
C LEU A 189 -1.37 -18.37 -1.77
N MET A 190 -1.89 -19.61 -1.85
CA MET A 190 -2.30 -20.25 -3.12
C MET A 190 -3.41 -19.45 -3.86
N PRO A 191 -4.43 -18.89 -3.19
CA PRO A 191 -5.45 -18.08 -3.87
C PRO A 191 -4.89 -16.83 -4.54
N LEU A 192 -3.94 -16.14 -3.90
CA LEU A 192 -3.26 -14.97 -4.48
C LEU A 192 -2.46 -15.32 -5.74
N GLU A 193 -1.76 -16.46 -5.73
CA GLU A 193 -1.02 -16.92 -6.90
C GLU A 193 -1.96 -17.35 -8.05
N ARG A 194 -3.12 -17.90 -7.74
CA ARG A 194 -4.17 -18.20 -8.74
C ARG A 194 -4.74 -16.93 -9.35
N LEU A 195 -5.08 -15.94 -8.50
CA LEU A 195 -5.57 -14.63 -8.94
C LEU A 195 -4.54 -13.93 -9.86
N ARG A 196 -3.27 -13.95 -9.48
CA ARG A 196 -2.19 -13.41 -10.31
C ARG A 196 -2.12 -14.08 -11.68
N ARG A 197 -2.22 -15.41 -11.71
CA ARG A 197 -2.20 -16.17 -12.99
C ARG A 197 -3.43 -15.90 -13.83
N GLU A 198 -4.60 -15.80 -13.21
CA GLU A 198 -5.85 -15.47 -13.89
C GLU A 198 -5.78 -14.11 -14.55
N VAL A 199 -5.34 -13.08 -13.81
CA VAL A 199 -5.14 -11.72 -14.34
C VAL A 199 -4.06 -11.71 -15.43
N ALA A 200 -2.94 -12.42 -15.25
CA ALA A 200 -1.85 -12.48 -16.23
C ALA A 200 -2.22 -13.26 -17.51
N ALA A 201 -3.12 -14.23 -17.43
CA ALA A 201 -3.56 -15.04 -18.56
C ALA A 201 -4.70 -14.39 -19.36
N ARG A 202 -5.31 -13.31 -18.86
CA ARG A 202 -6.40 -12.60 -19.54
C ARG A 202 -5.93 -11.97 -20.83
N LYS A 203 -6.76 -12.09 -21.85
CA LYS A 203 -6.56 -11.33 -23.09
C LYS A 203 -6.82 -9.85 -22.84
N ARG A 204 -6.23 -8.97 -23.64
CA ARG A 204 -6.36 -7.50 -23.52
C ARG A 204 -7.81 -7.01 -23.54
N ASP A 205 -8.71 -7.75 -24.17
CA ASP A 205 -10.13 -7.39 -24.30
C ASP A 205 -11.03 -8.08 -23.26
N ASP A 206 -10.49 -8.93 -22.41
CA ASP A 206 -11.25 -9.63 -21.37
C ASP A 206 -11.30 -8.80 -20.08
N LEU A 207 -12.34 -7.98 -19.98
CA LEU A 207 -12.65 -7.12 -18.84
C LEU A 207 -13.76 -7.71 -17.95
N SER A 208 -13.94 -9.04 -17.95
CA SER A 208 -14.90 -9.72 -17.07
C SER A 208 -14.50 -9.56 -15.60
N ARG A 209 -15.47 -9.59 -14.69
CA ARG A 209 -15.21 -9.52 -13.24
C ARG A 209 -14.39 -10.73 -12.77
N LEU A 210 -13.54 -10.48 -11.78
CA LEU A 210 -12.82 -11.52 -11.04
C LEU A 210 -13.78 -12.21 -10.06
N ASP A 211 -13.65 -13.54 -9.93
CA ASP A 211 -14.50 -14.34 -9.05
C ASP A 211 -14.05 -14.20 -7.58
N GLU A 212 -14.88 -13.60 -6.74
CA GLU A 212 -14.65 -13.38 -5.31
C GLU A 212 -14.80 -14.65 -4.48
N THR A 213 -15.62 -15.62 -4.96
CA THR A 213 -16.05 -16.78 -4.15
C THR A 213 -14.91 -17.73 -3.77
N ARG A 214 -13.76 -17.63 -4.45
CA ARG A 214 -12.60 -18.51 -4.27
C ARG A 214 -11.45 -17.86 -3.50
N ALA A 215 -11.62 -16.62 -3.06
CA ALA A 215 -10.58 -15.87 -2.35
C ALA A 215 -10.88 -15.79 -0.85
N PRO A 216 -9.85 -15.75 0.02
CA PRO A 216 -10.04 -15.43 1.44
C PRO A 216 -10.67 -14.06 1.62
N ALA A 217 -11.42 -13.88 2.72
CA ALA A 217 -12.14 -12.64 3.01
C ALA A 217 -11.21 -11.40 3.05
N GLU A 218 -9.96 -11.60 3.45
CA GLU A 218 -8.95 -10.54 3.52
C GLU A 218 -8.54 -9.99 2.15
N VAL A 219 -8.82 -10.73 1.07
CA VAL A 219 -8.49 -10.36 -0.31
C VAL A 219 -9.68 -9.74 -1.04
N HIS A 220 -10.91 -9.88 -0.55
CA HIS A 220 -12.12 -9.33 -1.17
C HIS A 220 -12.01 -7.83 -1.46
N PRO A 221 -11.55 -6.95 -0.53
CA PRO A 221 -11.44 -5.52 -0.83
C PRO A 221 -10.51 -5.21 -2.01
N LEU A 222 -9.48 -6.02 -2.22
CA LEU A 222 -8.58 -5.88 -3.36
C LEU A 222 -9.26 -6.31 -4.66
N ILE A 223 -10.02 -7.42 -4.63
CA ILE A 223 -10.77 -7.91 -5.80
C ILE A 223 -11.84 -6.89 -6.21
N ASP A 224 -12.56 -6.31 -5.24
CA ASP A 224 -13.54 -5.27 -5.47
C ASP A 224 -12.93 -4.05 -6.15
N ALA A 225 -11.81 -3.55 -5.63
CA ALA A 225 -11.09 -2.42 -6.22
C ALA A 225 -10.63 -2.71 -7.67
N VAL A 226 -10.18 -3.94 -7.95
CA VAL A 226 -9.81 -4.36 -9.31
C VAL A 226 -11.04 -4.48 -10.20
N ASN A 227 -12.15 -5.04 -9.70
CA ASN A 227 -13.40 -5.15 -10.45
C ASN A 227 -13.98 -3.78 -10.81
N ASP A 228 -13.92 -2.80 -9.90
CA ASP A 228 -14.30 -1.41 -10.17
C ASP A 228 -13.42 -0.78 -11.25
N LEU A 229 -12.11 -1.02 -11.21
CA LEU A 229 -11.20 -0.55 -12.25
C LEU A 229 -11.51 -1.18 -13.62
N LEU A 230 -11.77 -2.49 -13.66
CA LEU A 230 -12.15 -3.21 -14.88
C LEU A 230 -13.46 -2.68 -15.47
N GLU A 231 -14.45 -2.37 -14.62
CA GLU A 231 -15.74 -1.82 -15.08
C GLU A 231 -15.57 -0.40 -15.65
N ARG A 232 -14.78 0.47 -14.99
CA ARG A 232 -14.44 1.81 -15.52
C ARG A 232 -13.71 1.71 -16.86
N LEU A 233 -12.73 0.81 -16.96
CA LEU A 233 -12.00 0.58 -18.22
C LEU A 233 -12.92 0.07 -19.34
N LYS A 234 -13.84 -0.83 -19.02
CA LYS A 234 -14.84 -1.35 -19.97
C LYS A 234 -15.74 -0.23 -20.48
N GLN A 235 -16.23 0.64 -19.59
CA GLN A 235 -17.05 1.78 -19.93
C GLN A 235 -16.29 2.77 -20.83
N ALA A 236 -15.04 3.08 -20.49
CA ALA A 236 -14.17 3.94 -21.31
C ALA A 236 -13.95 3.36 -22.71
N MET A 237 -13.59 2.06 -22.80
CA MET A 237 -13.42 1.39 -24.10
C MET A 237 -14.69 1.34 -24.95
N GLN A 238 -15.85 1.13 -24.32
CA GLN A 238 -17.12 1.14 -25.02
C GLN A 238 -17.49 2.54 -25.51
N ALA A 239 -17.21 3.58 -24.73
CA ALA A 239 -17.39 4.98 -25.14
C ALA A 239 -16.49 5.31 -26.32
N GLN A 240 -15.21 4.91 -26.26
CA GLN A 240 -14.24 5.09 -27.35
C GLN A 240 -14.66 4.36 -28.64
N LYS A 241 -15.09 3.09 -28.54
CA LYS A 241 -15.59 2.33 -29.71
C LYS A 241 -16.80 3.02 -30.36
N ARG A 242 -17.76 3.48 -29.55
CA ARG A 242 -18.92 4.24 -30.05
C ARG A 242 -18.49 5.53 -30.74
N PHE A 243 -17.60 6.31 -30.10
CA PHE A 243 -17.06 7.53 -30.70
C PHE A 243 -16.41 7.30 -32.08
N ILE A 244 -15.55 6.27 -32.21
CA ILE A 244 -14.90 5.94 -33.48
C ILE A 244 -15.91 5.53 -34.54
N ALA A 245 -16.91 4.72 -34.20
CA ALA A 245 -17.96 4.29 -35.10
C ALA A 245 -18.79 5.49 -35.61
N ASP A 246 -19.25 6.35 -34.69
CA ASP A 246 -20.06 7.52 -35.00
C ASP A 246 -19.28 8.55 -35.84
N ALA A 247 -18.02 8.85 -35.45
CA ALA A 247 -17.12 9.71 -36.22
C ALA A 247 -16.93 9.21 -37.64
N SER A 248 -16.71 7.89 -37.82
CA SER A 248 -16.55 7.25 -39.12
C SER A 248 -17.80 7.41 -40.01
N HIS A 249 -18.98 7.23 -39.42
CA HIS A 249 -20.25 7.42 -40.16
C HIS A 249 -20.48 8.89 -40.51
N GLN A 250 -20.22 9.82 -39.62
CA GLN A 250 -20.42 11.26 -39.84
C GLN A 250 -19.40 11.86 -40.84
N LEU A 251 -18.21 11.30 -40.96
CA LEU A 251 -17.25 11.71 -41.96
C LEU A 251 -17.52 11.09 -43.35
N ARG A 252 -18.03 9.86 -43.41
CA ARG A 252 -18.28 9.15 -44.68
C ARG A 252 -19.30 9.90 -45.56
N THR A 253 -20.38 10.37 -44.95
CA THR A 253 -21.47 11.04 -45.70
C THR A 253 -21.02 12.31 -46.41
N PRO A 254 -20.38 13.31 -45.77
CA PRO A 254 -19.91 14.51 -46.47
C PRO A 254 -18.80 14.22 -47.48
N LEU A 255 -17.90 13.26 -47.21
CA LEU A 255 -16.85 12.87 -48.15
C LEU A 255 -17.43 12.22 -49.41
N ALA A 256 -18.47 11.38 -49.28
CA ALA A 256 -19.19 10.85 -50.44
C ALA A 256 -19.89 11.97 -51.23
N GLY A 257 -20.52 12.94 -50.54
CA GLY A 257 -21.12 14.12 -51.19
C GLY A 257 -20.10 14.95 -51.96
N LEU A 258 -18.92 15.24 -51.32
CA LEU A 258 -17.82 15.96 -51.99
C LEU A 258 -17.34 15.23 -53.22
N LYS A 259 -17.16 13.91 -53.18
CA LYS A 259 -16.76 13.10 -54.31
C LYS A 259 -17.77 13.23 -55.45
N THR A 260 -19.07 13.07 -55.17
CA THR A 260 -20.13 13.18 -56.17
C THR A 260 -20.19 14.57 -56.78
N GLN A 261 -20.10 15.64 -55.97
CA GLN A 261 -20.07 17.01 -56.47
C GLN A 261 -18.84 17.29 -57.37
N ALA A 262 -17.66 16.77 -57.01
CA ALA A 262 -16.47 16.87 -57.81
C ALA A 262 -16.61 16.13 -59.14
N GLU A 263 -17.17 14.91 -59.14
CA GLU A 263 -17.43 14.14 -60.39
C GLU A 263 -18.45 14.85 -61.31
N LEU A 264 -19.48 15.48 -60.71
CA LEU A 264 -20.45 16.28 -61.47
C LEU A 264 -19.80 17.53 -62.09
N ALA A 265 -19.00 18.28 -61.31
CA ALA A 265 -18.29 19.45 -61.80
C ALA A 265 -17.30 19.13 -62.97
N LEU A 266 -16.69 17.93 -62.91
CA LEU A 266 -15.80 17.46 -64.00
C LEU A 266 -16.56 17.14 -65.29
N ARG A 267 -17.83 16.72 -65.23
CA ARG A 267 -18.67 16.33 -66.36
C ARG A 267 -19.54 17.49 -66.93
N GLU A 268 -19.61 18.59 -66.20
CA GLU A 268 -20.43 19.74 -66.61
C GLU A 268 -19.71 20.61 -67.64
N ASP A 269 -20.31 20.81 -68.77
CA ASP A 269 -19.78 21.62 -69.85
C ASP A 269 -20.23 23.06 -69.78
N ASP A 270 -21.40 23.35 -69.17
CA ASP A 270 -21.93 24.67 -68.93
C ASP A 270 -21.13 25.40 -67.84
N LEU A 271 -20.54 26.53 -68.22
CA LEU A 271 -19.65 27.29 -67.33
C LEU A 271 -20.35 27.82 -66.06
N GLU A 272 -21.58 28.28 -66.18
CA GLU A 272 -22.36 28.79 -65.01
C GLU A 272 -22.74 27.66 -64.05
N ARG A 273 -23.17 26.53 -64.58
CA ARG A 273 -23.52 25.35 -63.76
C ARG A 273 -22.28 24.77 -63.11
N LYS A 274 -21.19 24.70 -63.81
CA LYS A 274 -19.90 24.27 -63.26
C LYS A 274 -19.44 25.14 -62.09
N GLN A 275 -19.57 26.46 -62.26
CA GLN A 275 -19.22 27.41 -61.20
C GLN A 275 -20.10 27.22 -59.97
N ARG A 276 -21.43 27.08 -60.14
CA ARG A 276 -22.36 26.79 -59.03
C ARG A 276 -22.01 25.46 -58.30
N THR A 277 -21.65 24.41 -59.05
CA THR A 277 -21.26 23.13 -58.50
C THR A 277 -19.95 23.24 -57.72
N LEU A 278 -18.96 24.02 -58.19
CA LEU A 278 -17.71 24.30 -57.47
C LEU A 278 -17.93 25.10 -56.20
N GLU A 279 -18.84 26.08 -56.22
CA GLU A 279 -19.23 26.82 -55.03
C GLU A 279 -19.87 25.90 -53.96
N GLN A 280 -20.80 25.01 -54.35
CA GLN A 280 -21.39 24.01 -53.47
C GLN A 280 -20.32 23.04 -52.93
N LEU A 281 -19.35 22.63 -53.74
CA LEU A 281 -18.24 21.79 -53.34
C LEU A 281 -17.38 22.50 -52.26
N LEU A 282 -17.09 23.80 -52.46
CA LEU A 282 -16.34 24.60 -51.51
C LEU A 282 -17.07 24.70 -50.14
N ILE A 283 -18.40 24.94 -50.17
CA ILE A 283 -19.22 24.95 -48.97
C ILE A 283 -19.20 23.60 -48.25
N SER A 284 -19.34 22.51 -49.02
CA SER A 284 -19.29 21.14 -48.46
C SER A 284 -17.92 20.78 -47.89
N ALA A 285 -16.82 21.25 -48.52
CA ALA A 285 -15.48 21.09 -48.02
C ALA A 285 -15.26 21.83 -46.67
N ARG A 286 -15.70 23.08 -46.58
CA ARG A 286 -15.65 23.87 -45.35
C ARG A 286 -16.42 23.20 -44.22
N ARG A 287 -17.61 22.66 -44.51
CA ARG A 287 -18.41 21.90 -43.51
C ARG A 287 -17.70 20.65 -43.05
N SER A 288 -17.05 19.92 -43.97
CA SER A 288 -16.29 18.71 -43.61
C SER A 288 -15.06 19.02 -42.73
N ALA A 289 -14.34 20.11 -43.07
CA ALA A 289 -13.23 20.59 -42.25
C ALA A 289 -13.68 21.03 -40.85
N HIS A 290 -14.80 21.72 -40.75
CA HIS A 290 -15.40 22.10 -39.46
C HIS A 290 -15.76 20.87 -38.61
N LEU A 291 -16.39 19.85 -39.19
CA LEU A 291 -16.70 18.59 -38.53
C LEU A 291 -15.43 17.88 -38.05
N ALA A 292 -14.39 17.81 -38.86
CA ALA A 292 -13.12 17.22 -38.46
C ALA A 292 -12.48 17.95 -37.28
N ASN A 293 -12.51 19.30 -37.28
CA ASN A 293 -12.04 20.12 -36.16
C ASN A 293 -12.86 19.85 -34.88
N GLN A 294 -14.17 19.72 -34.99
CA GLN A 294 -15.05 19.39 -33.85
C GLN A 294 -14.72 18.00 -33.27
N LEU A 295 -14.42 16.99 -34.10
CA LEU A 295 -14.00 15.67 -33.65
C LEU A 295 -12.61 15.71 -32.96
N LEU A 296 -11.68 16.52 -33.50
CA LEU A 296 -10.37 16.72 -32.87
C LEU A 296 -10.48 17.45 -31.53
N ALA A 297 -11.36 18.45 -31.43
CA ALA A 297 -11.64 19.15 -30.18
C ALA A 297 -12.18 18.21 -29.10
N LEU A 298 -13.14 17.34 -29.46
CA LEU A 298 -13.65 16.30 -28.55
C LEU A 298 -12.54 15.33 -28.10
N ALA A 299 -11.68 14.87 -29.01
CA ALA A 299 -10.58 13.97 -28.69
C ALA A 299 -9.52 14.61 -27.76
N ARG A 300 -9.26 15.92 -27.92
CA ARG A 300 -8.31 16.67 -27.08
C ARG A 300 -8.85 16.94 -25.66
N ASN A 301 -10.15 17.09 -25.52
CA ASN A 301 -10.78 17.44 -24.25
C ASN A 301 -11.19 16.21 -23.41
N GLU A 302 -10.95 14.97 -23.88
CA GLU A 302 -11.14 13.77 -23.06
C GLU A 302 -10.17 13.78 -21.85
N PRO A 303 -10.61 13.38 -20.64
CA PRO A 303 -9.88 13.60 -19.39
C PRO A 303 -8.55 12.84 -19.23
N GLU A 304 -8.21 11.93 -20.15
CA GLU A 304 -7.05 11.07 -20.02
C GLU A 304 -5.77 11.71 -20.59
N GLY A 305 -4.95 12.31 -19.72
CA GLY A 305 -3.50 12.35 -19.91
C GLY A 305 -2.82 13.70 -20.15
N GLN A 306 -3.51 14.81 -20.34
CA GLN A 306 -2.86 16.13 -20.32
C GLN A 306 -3.28 16.89 -19.07
N GLY A 307 -2.47 16.74 -18.02
CA GLY A 307 -2.68 17.48 -16.78
C GLY A 307 -2.74 18.98 -17.00
N ASP A 308 -3.16 19.74 -16.00
CA ASP A 308 -3.35 21.21 -15.87
C ASP A 308 -2.26 22.13 -16.52
N LYS A 309 -1.33 21.57 -17.28
CA LYS A 309 -0.19 22.32 -17.86
C LYS A 309 -0.58 23.36 -18.91
N ALA A 310 -1.79 23.26 -19.47
CA ALA A 310 -2.29 24.23 -20.44
C ALA A 310 -3.15 25.34 -19.81
N PHE A 311 -3.51 25.23 -18.53
CA PHE A 311 -4.37 26.18 -17.87
C PHE A 311 -3.60 27.40 -17.41
N VAL A 312 -3.93 28.55 -18.00
CA VAL A 312 -3.38 29.86 -17.64
C VAL A 312 -4.48 30.76 -17.09
N GLU A 313 -4.08 31.80 -16.37
CA GLU A 313 -5.02 32.84 -15.99
C GLU A 313 -5.30 33.72 -17.19
N LEU A 314 -6.57 33.88 -17.56
CA LEU A 314 -7.01 34.63 -18.73
C LEU A 314 -8.18 35.53 -18.40
N ASP A 315 -8.33 36.62 -19.16
CA ASP A 315 -9.48 37.52 -19.06
C ASP A 315 -10.62 37.00 -19.93
N LEU A 316 -11.68 36.51 -19.27
CA LEU A 316 -12.89 36.00 -19.94
C LEU A 316 -13.60 37.10 -20.74
N ASN A 317 -13.53 38.33 -20.32
CA ASN A 317 -14.14 39.49 -20.99
C ASN A 317 -13.46 39.72 -22.35
N GLN A 318 -12.14 39.75 -22.36
CA GLN A 318 -11.38 39.89 -23.59
C GLN A 318 -11.58 38.70 -24.55
N LEU A 319 -11.50 37.47 -24.05
CA LEU A 319 -11.72 36.27 -24.84
C LEU A 319 -13.11 36.26 -25.48
N ALA A 320 -14.16 36.61 -24.72
CA ALA A 320 -15.52 36.62 -25.21
C ALA A 320 -15.72 37.71 -26.27
N GLN A 321 -15.15 38.90 -26.08
CA GLN A 321 -15.20 39.99 -27.05
C GLN A 321 -14.52 39.61 -28.38
N GLU A 322 -13.31 39.08 -28.32
CA GLU A 322 -12.56 38.63 -29.50
C GLU A 322 -13.28 37.51 -30.27
N CYS A 323 -13.82 36.55 -29.52
CA CYS A 323 -14.62 35.46 -30.11
C CYS A 323 -15.90 35.99 -30.76
N THR A 324 -16.64 36.87 -30.11
CA THR A 324 -17.86 37.45 -30.66
C THR A 324 -17.56 38.25 -31.94
N ALA A 325 -16.51 39.07 -31.93
CA ALA A 325 -16.08 39.85 -33.10
C ALA A 325 -15.75 38.95 -34.32
N TYR A 326 -15.17 37.78 -34.11
CA TYR A 326 -14.90 36.80 -35.16
C TYR A 326 -16.17 36.30 -35.88
N TRP A 327 -17.30 36.20 -35.14
CA TRP A 327 -18.57 35.69 -35.67
C TRP A 327 -19.47 36.77 -36.29
N VAL A 328 -19.19 38.08 -36.14
CA VAL A 328 -19.98 39.18 -36.70
C VAL A 328 -20.23 39.06 -38.21
N PRO A 329 -19.23 38.74 -39.10
CA PRO A 329 -19.49 38.62 -40.52
C PRO A 329 -20.55 37.55 -40.84
N MET A 330 -20.55 36.43 -40.13
CA MET A 330 -21.49 35.33 -40.34
C MET A 330 -22.90 35.67 -39.83
N ALA A 331 -23.02 36.41 -38.74
CA ALA A 331 -24.29 36.93 -38.25
C ALA A 331 -24.89 37.93 -39.23
N LEU A 332 -24.11 38.85 -39.82
CA LEU A 332 -24.53 39.80 -40.83
C LEU A 332 -25.03 39.14 -42.11
N GLU A 333 -24.36 38.07 -42.60
CA GLU A 333 -24.78 37.27 -43.75
C GLU A 333 -26.22 36.72 -43.55
N LYS A 334 -26.61 36.43 -42.32
CA LYS A 334 -27.93 35.91 -41.96
C LYS A 334 -28.89 37.00 -41.49
N ASN A 335 -28.47 38.28 -41.51
CA ASN A 335 -29.22 39.43 -41.00
C ASN A 335 -29.61 39.27 -39.48
N ILE A 336 -28.62 38.86 -38.68
CA ILE A 336 -28.73 38.71 -37.24
C ILE A 336 -27.93 39.83 -36.55
N ASP A 337 -28.48 40.45 -35.54
CA ASP A 337 -27.78 41.39 -34.66
C ASP A 337 -27.01 40.61 -33.58
N LEU A 338 -25.67 40.61 -33.68
CA LEU A 338 -24.81 39.95 -32.72
C LEU A 338 -24.13 40.97 -31.82
N GLY A 339 -24.52 41.02 -30.55
CA GLY A 339 -24.05 41.92 -29.52
C GLY A 339 -23.09 41.26 -28.52
N PHE A 340 -22.26 42.10 -27.89
CA PHE A 340 -21.41 41.71 -26.76
C PHE A 340 -21.65 42.68 -25.58
N GLU A 341 -22.00 42.16 -24.41
CA GLU A 341 -22.15 42.87 -23.18
C GLU A 341 -21.14 42.41 -22.16
N GLY A 342 -20.08 43.18 -21.95
CA GLY A 342 -19.06 42.92 -20.96
C GLY A 342 -19.12 43.88 -19.79
N ILE A 343 -18.38 43.60 -18.73
CA ILE A 343 -18.22 44.51 -17.59
C ILE A 343 -16.88 45.23 -17.68
N PRO A 344 -16.74 46.48 -17.19
CA PRO A 344 -15.53 47.29 -17.32
C PRO A 344 -14.38 46.86 -16.43
N ILE A 345 -14.45 45.67 -15.85
CA ILE A 345 -13.41 45.10 -15.02
C ILE A 345 -12.95 43.76 -15.60
N GLN A 346 -11.70 43.41 -15.36
CA GLN A 346 -11.14 42.12 -15.75
C GLN A 346 -11.86 40.97 -15.02
N VAL A 347 -12.26 39.95 -15.78
CA VAL A 347 -12.89 38.74 -15.25
C VAL A 347 -11.93 37.58 -15.42
N SER A 348 -11.10 37.38 -14.39
CA SER A 348 -10.08 36.32 -14.43
C SER A 348 -10.70 34.95 -14.25
N VAL A 349 -10.37 34.04 -15.18
CA VAL A 349 -10.66 32.61 -15.10
C VAL A 349 -9.39 31.82 -15.40
N ARG A 350 -9.23 30.66 -14.77
CA ARG A 350 -8.11 29.75 -15.07
C ARG A 350 -8.57 28.73 -16.09
N GLY A 351 -7.94 28.70 -17.26
CA GLY A 351 -8.38 27.83 -18.33
C GLY A 351 -7.42 27.77 -19.51
N ASP A 352 -7.81 26.98 -20.51
CA ASP A 352 -7.18 26.89 -21.81
C ASP A 352 -7.95 27.82 -22.79
N ALA A 353 -7.33 28.90 -23.22
CA ALA A 353 -7.92 29.89 -24.09
C ALA A 353 -8.49 29.28 -25.39
N THR A 354 -7.80 28.30 -25.96
CA THR A 354 -8.24 27.62 -27.19
C THR A 354 -9.53 26.85 -26.96
N SER A 355 -9.58 26.01 -25.91
CA SER A 355 -10.79 25.23 -25.57
C SER A 355 -11.97 26.14 -25.19
N LEU A 356 -11.73 27.21 -24.42
CA LEU A 356 -12.79 28.17 -24.06
C LEU A 356 -13.29 28.95 -25.28
N GLY A 357 -12.41 29.33 -26.20
CA GLY A 357 -12.80 29.93 -27.47
C GLY A 357 -13.63 28.99 -28.36
N GLU A 358 -13.25 27.69 -28.41
CA GLU A 358 -14.03 26.65 -29.12
C GLU A 358 -15.42 26.45 -28.47
N MET A 359 -15.49 26.45 -27.16
CA MET A 359 -16.76 26.35 -26.42
C MET A 359 -17.69 27.50 -26.76
N LEU A 360 -17.20 28.75 -26.64
CA LEU A 360 -17.99 29.94 -26.94
C LEU A 360 -18.37 30.00 -28.44
N GLY A 361 -17.44 29.66 -29.33
CA GLY A 361 -17.73 29.59 -30.75
C GLY A 361 -18.83 28.60 -31.11
N ASN A 362 -18.89 27.43 -30.45
CA ASN A 362 -20.00 26.47 -30.64
C ASN A 362 -21.33 27.01 -30.14
N LEU A 363 -21.34 27.79 -29.05
CA LEU A 363 -22.58 28.44 -28.56
C LEU A 363 -23.06 29.53 -29.52
N ILE A 364 -22.14 30.38 -29.99
CA ILE A 364 -22.46 31.45 -30.94
C ILE A 364 -22.92 30.86 -32.30
N ASP A 365 -22.24 29.83 -32.84
CA ASP A 365 -22.66 29.15 -34.07
C ASP A 365 -24.10 28.58 -33.91
N ASN A 366 -24.39 27.94 -32.80
CA ASN A 366 -25.73 27.45 -32.50
C ASN A 366 -26.75 28.58 -32.43
N ALA A 367 -26.46 29.65 -31.70
CA ALA A 367 -27.36 30.81 -31.59
C ALA A 367 -27.63 31.42 -32.98
N ILE A 368 -26.60 31.73 -33.77
CA ILE A 368 -26.77 32.26 -35.13
C ILE A 368 -27.56 31.29 -36.01
N ARG A 369 -27.34 30.00 -35.88
CA ARG A 369 -27.98 28.98 -36.72
C ARG A 369 -29.48 28.88 -36.45
N TYR A 370 -29.90 28.92 -35.20
CA TYR A 370 -31.30 28.70 -34.80
C TYR A 370 -32.11 30.00 -34.72
N THR A 371 -31.50 31.17 -34.58
CA THR A 371 -32.14 32.45 -34.61
C THR A 371 -32.64 32.74 -36.05
N PRO A 372 -33.93 33.20 -36.22
CA PRO A 372 -34.45 33.60 -37.53
C PRO A 372 -33.78 34.89 -38.00
N PRO A 373 -33.79 35.17 -39.32
CA PRO A 373 -33.27 36.43 -39.84
C PRO A 373 -34.00 37.63 -39.22
N GLY A 374 -33.25 38.66 -38.80
CA GLY A 374 -33.78 39.84 -38.11
C GLY A 374 -33.80 39.69 -36.59
N GLY A 375 -33.37 38.53 -36.05
CA GLY A 375 -33.27 38.29 -34.60
C GLY A 375 -31.95 38.74 -33.99
N HIS A 376 -31.84 38.51 -32.69
CA HIS A 376 -30.72 38.99 -31.86
C HIS A 376 -30.01 37.82 -31.17
N VAL A 377 -28.70 37.95 -31.07
CA VAL A 377 -27.85 37.06 -30.27
C VAL A 377 -26.93 37.92 -29.41
N THR A 378 -26.90 37.69 -28.11
CA THR A 378 -26.08 38.46 -27.18
C THR A 378 -25.16 37.57 -26.37
N VAL A 379 -23.86 37.88 -26.37
CA VAL A 379 -22.85 37.27 -25.53
C VAL A 379 -22.66 38.18 -24.31
N ILE A 380 -22.84 37.63 -23.11
CA ILE A 380 -22.81 38.41 -21.87
C ILE A 380 -21.73 37.84 -20.96
N VAL A 381 -20.85 38.70 -20.47
CA VAL A 381 -19.88 38.35 -19.41
C VAL A 381 -20.22 39.15 -18.17
N SER A 382 -20.40 38.44 -17.06
CA SER A 382 -20.66 39.06 -15.76
C SER A 382 -19.87 38.37 -14.66
N ASN A 383 -19.77 39.06 -13.54
CA ASN A 383 -19.12 38.53 -12.33
C ASN A 383 -20.17 38.34 -11.24
N SER A 384 -20.24 37.15 -10.67
CA SER A 384 -21.17 36.79 -9.60
C SER A 384 -20.40 36.49 -8.33
N PRO A 385 -20.98 36.60 -7.12
CA PRO A 385 -20.36 36.12 -5.88
C PRO A 385 -19.87 34.66 -5.93
N ASP A 386 -20.50 33.83 -6.79
CA ASP A 386 -20.22 32.43 -6.96
C ASP A 386 -19.21 32.13 -8.10
N GLY A 387 -18.71 33.14 -8.79
CA GLY A 387 -17.75 32.98 -9.90
C GLY A 387 -18.04 33.82 -11.13
N ALA A 388 -17.15 33.69 -12.12
CA ALA A 388 -17.33 34.30 -13.41
C ALA A 388 -18.44 33.62 -14.20
N MET A 389 -19.27 34.39 -14.91
CA MET A 389 -20.38 33.88 -15.69
C MET A 389 -20.26 34.33 -17.15
N LEU A 390 -20.38 33.38 -18.07
CA LEU A 390 -20.45 33.59 -19.51
C LEU A 390 -21.80 33.12 -19.96
N CYS A 391 -22.57 34.00 -20.61
CA CYS A 391 -23.88 33.66 -21.14
C CYS A 391 -23.92 33.91 -22.66
N VAL A 392 -24.71 33.09 -23.36
CA VAL A 392 -25.11 33.31 -24.75
C VAL A 392 -26.60 33.21 -24.79
N GLU A 393 -27.25 34.30 -25.20
CA GLU A 393 -28.69 34.45 -25.30
C GLU A 393 -29.07 34.61 -26.77
N ASP A 394 -30.13 33.93 -27.20
CA ASP A 394 -30.74 34.05 -28.53
C ASP A 394 -32.25 34.20 -28.42
N ASP A 395 -32.87 34.82 -29.42
CA ASP A 395 -34.32 34.94 -29.59
C ASP A 395 -34.90 33.93 -30.59
N GLY A 396 -34.24 32.79 -30.72
CA GLY A 396 -34.66 31.66 -31.56
C GLY A 396 -35.91 30.94 -31.01
N PRO A 397 -36.24 29.73 -31.53
CA PRO A 397 -37.42 28.98 -31.12
C PRO A 397 -37.33 28.38 -29.70
N GLY A 398 -36.18 28.49 -29.05
CA GLY A 398 -35.93 27.88 -27.75
C GLY A 398 -35.78 26.36 -27.80
N ILE A 399 -35.54 25.75 -26.63
CA ILE A 399 -35.38 24.30 -26.45
C ILE A 399 -36.42 23.80 -25.47
N ASP A 400 -37.27 22.85 -25.94
CA ASP A 400 -38.26 22.20 -25.10
C ASP A 400 -37.62 21.55 -23.87
N PRO A 401 -38.23 21.69 -22.66
CA PRO A 401 -37.69 21.10 -21.43
C PRO A 401 -37.33 19.62 -21.52
N GLN A 402 -38.08 18.80 -22.27
CA GLN A 402 -37.81 17.37 -22.46
C GLN A 402 -36.49 17.08 -23.20
N HIS A 403 -35.93 18.05 -23.94
CA HIS A 403 -34.71 17.93 -24.72
C HIS A 403 -33.49 18.55 -24.02
N ARG A 404 -33.66 19.37 -22.96
CA ARG A 404 -32.62 20.21 -22.37
C ARG A 404 -31.44 19.41 -21.82
N GLU A 405 -31.65 18.23 -21.26
CA GLU A 405 -30.56 17.35 -20.79
C GLU A 405 -29.88 16.66 -21.98
N ARG A 406 -30.67 16.23 -22.95
CA ARG A 406 -30.22 15.44 -24.07
C ARG A 406 -29.47 16.21 -25.16
N VAL A 407 -29.65 17.51 -25.27
CA VAL A 407 -28.97 18.34 -26.28
C VAL A 407 -27.46 18.38 -26.08
N PHE A 408 -26.95 18.00 -24.92
CA PHE A 408 -25.53 17.86 -24.62
C PHE A 408 -24.95 16.45 -24.95
N GLU A 409 -25.83 15.49 -25.32
CA GLU A 409 -25.40 14.18 -25.79
C GLU A 409 -24.74 14.29 -27.17
N ARG A 410 -23.70 13.51 -27.39
CA ARG A 410 -22.98 13.48 -28.68
C ARG A 410 -23.94 13.03 -29.79
N PHE A 411 -23.96 13.76 -30.94
CA PHE A 411 -24.78 13.49 -32.13
C PHE A 411 -26.30 13.64 -31.92
N TYR A 412 -26.73 14.09 -30.75
CA TYR A 412 -28.14 14.31 -30.50
C TYR A 412 -28.65 15.53 -31.27
N ARG A 413 -29.85 15.41 -31.88
CA ARG A 413 -30.54 16.47 -32.60
C ARG A 413 -32.03 16.37 -32.39
N ILE A 414 -32.68 17.51 -32.27
CA ILE A 414 -34.11 17.59 -32.22
C ILE A 414 -34.65 17.39 -33.64
N LEU A 415 -35.43 16.31 -33.85
CA LEU A 415 -36.03 15.99 -35.14
C LEU A 415 -37.00 17.08 -35.56
N GLY A 416 -36.94 17.53 -36.83
CA GLY A 416 -37.86 18.55 -37.35
C GLY A 416 -37.34 19.99 -37.24
N SER A 417 -36.16 20.25 -36.70
CA SER A 417 -35.60 21.62 -36.59
C SER A 417 -35.20 22.25 -37.95
N GLY A 418 -35.23 21.49 -39.07
CA GLY A 418 -34.92 22.00 -40.40
C GLY A 418 -33.45 22.42 -40.64
N GLN A 419 -32.66 22.57 -39.61
CA GLN A 419 -31.30 23.05 -39.67
C GLN A 419 -30.29 21.88 -39.82
N SER A 420 -29.25 22.05 -40.64
CA SER A 420 -28.20 21.07 -40.82
C SER A 420 -27.14 21.21 -39.69
N GLY A 421 -26.72 20.12 -39.02
CA GLY A 421 -25.65 20.18 -38.02
C GLY A 421 -25.14 18.81 -37.61
N SER A 422 -23.95 18.75 -37.03
CA SER A 422 -23.27 17.51 -36.62
C SER A 422 -23.87 16.92 -35.32
N GLY A 423 -24.53 17.73 -34.46
CA GLY A 423 -24.92 17.35 -33.11
C GLY A 423 -23.72 17.23 -32.12
N LEU A 424 -22.57 17.82 -32.48
CA LEU A 424 -21.36 17.78 -31.66
C LEU A 424 -21.10 19.09 -30.89
N GLY A 425 -21.63 20.22 -31.37
CA GLY A 425 -21.31 21.54 -30.80
C GLY A 425 -21.61 21.63 -29.29
N LEU A 426 -22.83 21.28 -28.87
CA LEU A 426 -23.21 21.31 -27.44
C LEU A 426 -22.51 20.21 -26.61
N ALA A 427 -22.16 19.08 -27.19
CA ALA A 427 -21.33 18.06 -26.54
C ALA A 427 -19.92 18.56 -26.27
N ILE A 428 -19.33 19.36 -27.19
CA ILE A 428 -18.04 20.03 -26.98
C ILE A 428 -18.17 21.05 -25.84
N VAL A 429 -19.24 21.84 -25.82
CA VAL A 429 -19.52 22.80 -24.74
C VAL A 429 -19.54 22.10 -23.38
N ALA A 430 -20.24 20.97 -23.28
CA ALA A 430 -20.32 20.20 -22.03
C ALA A 430 -18.96 19.63 -21.61
N GLU A 431 -18.17 19.11 -22.53
CA GLU A 431 -16.86 18.51 -22.23
C GLU A 431 -15.85 19.59 -21.78
N VAL A 432 -15.81 20.73 -22.50
CA VAL A 432 -14.94 21.87 -22.14
C VAL A 432 -15.35 22.45 -20.77
N ALA A 433 -16.62 22.64 -20.51
CA ALA A 433 -17.09 23.15 -19.22
C ALA A 433 -16.72 22.17 -18.07
N LYS A 434 -16.93 20.88 -18.27
CA LYS A 434 -16.53 19.84 -17.31
C LYS A 434 -15.04 19.85 -17.02
N ARG A 435 -14.20 19.98 -18.05
CA ARG A 435 -12.73 20.06 -17.89
C ARG A 435 -12.30 21.30 -17.11
N HIS A 436 -13.04 22.41 -17.23
CA HIS A 436 -12.79 23.65 -16.50
C HIS A 436 -13.50 23.73 -15.13
N GLY A 437 -14.17 22.66 -14.69
CA GLY A 437 -14.96 22.65 -13.45
C GLY A 437 -16.15 23.60 -13.49
N ALA A 438 -16.56 24.03 -14.69
CA ALA A 438 -17.68 24.97 -14.87
C ALA A 438 -19.02 24.24 -14.93
N THR A 439 -20.07 24.92 -14.47
CA THR A 439 -21.45 24.42 -14.50
C THR A 439 -22.23 25.09 -15.62
N ILE A 440 -22.90 24.27 -16.45
CA ILE A 440 -23.78 24.76 -17.53
C ILE A 440 -25.22 24.73 -17.04
N THR A 441 -25.94 25.80 -17.30
CA THR A 441 -27.40 25.85 -17.15
C THR A 441 -28.06 26.34 -18.47
N LEU A 442 -29.19 25.73 -18.79
CA LEU A 442 -29.98 26.01 -19.99
C LEU A 442 -31.38 26.48 -19.61
N ASN A 443 -31.68 27.74 -19.91
CA ASN A 443 -32.94 28.40 -19.58
C ASN A 443 -33.60 28.96 -20.85
N GLN A 444 -34.78 29.46 -20.70
CA GLN A 444 -35.42 30.31 -21.70
C GLN A 444 -34.75 31.70 -21.71
N GLY A 445 -34.68 32.33 -22.87
CA GLY A 445 -34.20 33.69 -23.01
C GLY A 445 -35.11 34.72 -22.38
N HIS A 446 -34.73 35.98 -22.48
CA HIS A 446 -35.46 37.10 -21.91
C HIS A 446 -36.88 37.17 -22.47
N GLY A 447 -37.87 37.41 -21.60
CA GLY A 447 -39.30 37.43 -22.02
C GLY A 447 -39.89 36.07 -22.37
N GLY A 448 -39.21 34.95 -22.10
CA GLY A 448 -39.70 33.58 -22.37
C GLY A 448 -39.55 33.13 -23.82
N ILE A 449 -38.77 33.85 -24.63
CA ILE A 449 -38.49 33.54 -26.02
C ILE A 449 -37.00 33.18 -26.16
N GLY A 450 -36.67 32.23 -27.06
CA GLY A 450 -35.27 31.86 -27.31
C GLY A 450 -34.63 30.99 -26.25
N THR A 451 -33.29 31.01 -26.27
CA THR A 451 -32.45 30.16 -25.41
C THR A 451 -31.40 30.98 -24.66
N LEU A 452 -31.20 30.71 -23.40
CA LEU A 452 -30.13 31.27 -22.58
C LEU A 452 -29.25 30.13 -22.08
N PHE A 453 -28.04 30.03 -22.63
CA PHE A 453 -26.97 29.20 -22.09
C PHE A 453 -26.15 30.00 -21.09
N SER A 454 -26.02 29.53 -19.86
CA SER A 454 -25.19 30.17 -18.84
C SER A 454 -24.12 29.20 -18.35
N ILE A 455 -22.87 29.62 -18.40
CA ILE A 455 -21.70 28.85 -17.97
C ILE A 455 -21.07 29.57 -16.81
N ARG A 456 -21.04 28.93 -15.65
CA ARG A 456 -20.45 29.45 -14.43
C ARG A 456 -19.12 28.80 -14.15
N PHE A 457 -18.06 29.58 -14.12
CA PHE A 457 -16.72 29.15 -13.75
C PHE A 457 -16.51 29.28 -12.24
N PRO A 458 -15.86 28.29 -11.59
CA PRO A 458 -15.59 28.37 -10.16
C PRO A 458 -14.59 29.51 -9.84
N ILE A 459 -14.71 30.06 -8.65
CA ILE A 459 -13.75 31.06 -8.15
C ILE A 459 -12.38 30.39 -7.97
N HIS A 460 -11.36 30.83 -8.70
CA HIS A 460 -9.99 30.38 -8.48
C HIS A 460 -9.23 31.34 -7.59
N GLY A 461 -9.07 30.93 -6.34
CA GLY A 461 -7.97 31.22 -5.44
C GLY A 461 -7.42 32.64 -5.32
N LYS A 462 -8.20 33.61 -4.78
CA LYS A 462 -7.67 34.65 -3.86
C LYS A 462 -8.57 34.86 -2.63
N ILE A 463 -9.82 34.45 -2.69
CA ILE A 463 -10.80 34.68 -1.61
C ILE A 463 -10.74 33.61 -0.52
N GLN A 464 -10.25 32.41 -0.82
CA GLN A 464 -10.11 31.37 0.21
C GLN A 464 -9.08 31.73 1.30
N ASN A 465 -8.04 32.50 0.95
CA ASN A 465 -7.06 33.00 1.94
C ASN A 465 -7.61 34.17 2.75
N GLU A 466 -8.45 35.04 2.21
CA GLU A 466 -9.02 36.17 2.95
C GLU A 466 -10.16 35.72 3.87
N VAL A 467 -11.00 34.77 3.44
CA VAL A 467 -12.08 34.24 4.29
C VAL A 467 -11.50 33.34 5.40
N SER A 468 -10.44 32.56 5.14
CA SER A 468 -9.71 31.82 6.18
C SER A 468 -9.00 32.74 7.15
N ALA A 469 -8.37 33.82 6.68
CA ALA A 469 -7.70 34.81 7.53
C ALA A 469 -8.68 35.62 8.40
N VAL A 470 -9.87 35.93 7.89
CA VAL A 470 -10.93 36.61 8.66
C VAL A 470 -11.58 35.62 9.66
N ALA A 471 -11.75 34.35 9.30
CA ALA A 471 -12.26 33.34 10.21
C ALA A 471 -11.27 32.99 11.33
N GLU A 472 -9.95 32.93 11.03
CA GLU A 472 -8.90 32.72 12.00
C GLU A 472 -8.71 33.92 12.95
N SER A 473 -8.83 35.15 12.42
CA SER A 473 -8.79 36.36 13.25
C SER A 473 -10.05 36.53 14.13
N ALA A 474 -11.20 36.03 13.73
CA ALA A 474 -12.42 36.02 14.56
C ALA A 474 -12.38 34.94 15.65
N GLN A 475 -11.68 33.83 15.45
CA GLN A 475 -11.48 32.78 16.48
C GLN A 475 -10.37 33.14 17.50
N LEU A 476 -9.45 34.05 17.16
CA LEU A 476 -8.44 34.56 18.08
C LEU A 476 -8.93 35.75 18.92
N ALA A 477 -10.12 36.29 18.62
CA ALA A 477 -10.74 37.40 19.34
C ALA A 477 -11.90 37.01 20.26
N SER A 478 -12.22 35.69 20.33
CA SER A 478 -13.17 35.09 21.26
C SER A 478 -12.45 34.23 22.31
#